data_c40e00726821887487787c567898bc1a
#
_entry.id   c40e00726821887487787c567898bc1a
#
_cell.length_a   1.000
_cell.length_b   1.000
_cell.length_c   1.000
_cell.angle_alpha   90.00
_cell.angle_beta   90.00
_cell.angle_gamma   90.00
#
_symmetry.space_group_name_H-M   'P 1'
#
loop_
_entity.id
_entity.type
_entity.pdbx_description
1 polymer ?
#
loop_
_entity_poly.entity_id
_entity_poly.type
_entity_poly.pdbx_seq_one_letter_code
_entity_poly.pdbx_strand_id
1 'polypeptide(L)'
;MEKILKLTILLNLFLCINLFASKNLYLSYNKIPTNVYKNQKFEVIVKALITTDNFDELSTSFSNSSNITILNPKNPWRKVSNDTYENNYYFKVKQGNFKFPDINVKLLGGGSEIDISQLQAPTIKYSDVGKGDERFSGVIADDFFLKAYKTKQYNNNEALTIIDVDAINANLEDFKLKDIEE
;
A
#
# COMPACT_ATOMS: atom_id res chain seq x y z
N MET A 1 -49.92 -33.80 -15.00
CA MET A 1 -48.78 -33.04 -15.55
C MET A 1 -48.64 -31.64 -14.91
N GLU A 2 -49.69 -30.87 -14.79
CA GLU A 2 -49.66 -29.49 -14.25
C GLU A 2 -49.16 -29.38 -12.80
N LYS A 3 -49.52 -30.32 -11.90
CA LYS A 3 -49.04 -30.35 -10.50
C LYS A 3 -47.53 -30.64 -10.41
N ILE A 4 -47.00 -31.50 -11.28
CA ILE A 4 -45.55 -31.83 -11.32
C ILE A 4 -44.77 -30.61 -11.83
N LEU A 5 -45.28 -29.92 -12.85
CA LEU A 5 -44.65 -28.72 -13.39
C LEU A 5 -44.57 -27.59 -12.36
N LYS A 6 -45.67 -27.36 -11.59
CA LYS A 6 -45.70 -26.36 -10.50
C LYS A 6 -44.71 -26.71 -9.38
N LEU A 7 -44.56 -27.99 -9.02
CA LEU A 7 -43.63 -28.45 -8.01
C LEU A 7 -42.16 -28.25 -8.44
N THR A 8 -41.86 -28.53 -9.72
CA THR A 8 -40.52 -28.36 -10.27
C THR A 8 -40.14 -26.88 -10.34
N ILE A 9 -41.05 -25.99 -10.70
CA ILE A 9 -40.81 -24.53 -10.71
C ILE A 9 -40.57 -24.02 -9.28
N LEU A 10 -41.39 -24.49 -8.30
CA LEU A 10 -41.22 -24.10 -6.90
C LEU A 10 -39.87 -24.57 -6.32
N LEU A 11 -39.44 -25.80 -6.67
CA LEU A 11 -38.17 -26.35 -6.21
C LEU A 11 -36.98 -25.60 -6.82
N ASN A 12 -37.03 -25.20 -8.09
CA ASN A 12 -36.00 -24.39 -8.72
C ASN A 12 -35.95 -22.96 -8.16
N LEU A 13 -37.10 -22.37 -7.80
CA LEU A 13 -37.14 -21.06 -7.15
C LEU A 13 -36.50 -21.13 -5.75
N PHE A 14 -36.71 -22.20 -4.99
CA PHE A 14 -36.08 -22.43 -3.68
C PHE A 14 -34.58 -22.68 -3.77
N LEU A 15 -34.07 -23.32 -4.85
CA LEU A 15 -32.66 -23.52 -5.09
C LEU A 15 -31.92 -22.22 -5.46
N CYS A 16 -32.60 -21.27 -6.12
CA CYS A 16 -32.00 -19.97 -6.46
C CYS A 16 -31.84 -19.02 -5.27
N ILE A 17 -32.55 -19.21 -4.18
CA ILE A 17 -32.49 -18.30 -3.01
C ILE A 17 -31.26 -18.54 -2.15
N ASN A 18 -30.59 -19.70 -2.27
CA ASN A 18 -29.44 -20.05 -1.44
C ASN A 18 -28.07 -19.70 -2.05
N LEU A 19 -27.99 -18.96 -3.16
CA LEU A 19 -26.73 -18.64 -3.85
C LEU A 19 -26.16 -17.25 -3.53
N PHE A 20 -26.78 -16.48 -2.64
CA PHE A 20 -26.13 -15.28 -2.11
C PHE A 20 -25.27 -15.68 -0.91
N ALA A 21 -24.05 -16.14 -1.18
CA ALA A 21 -23.02 -16.18 -0.14
C ALA A 21 -22.91 -14.76 0.45
N SER A 22 -23.24 -14.62 1.73
CA SER A 22 -23.14 -13.34 2.42
C SER A 22 -21.66 -12.96 2.42
N LYS A 23 -21.33 -11.88 1.76
CA LYS A 23 -19.96 -11.37 1.72
C LYS A 23 -19.61 -10.79 3.09
N ASN A 24 -18.53 -11.29 3.68
CA ASN A 24 -18.10 -10.90 5.02
C ASN A 24 -16.90 -9.95 5.01
N LEU A 25 -16.25 -9.77 3.85
CA LEU A 25 -15.04 -8.97 3.70
C LEU A 25 -15.20 -7.97 2.55
N TYR A 26 -15.13 -6.68 2.87
CA TYR A 26 -15.16 -5.57 1.90
C TYR A 26 -13.85 -4.80 1.98
N LEU A 27 -13.22 -4.57 0.83
CA LEU A 27 -11.96 -3.84 0.73
C LEU A 27 -12.14 -2.51 0.02
N SER A 28 -11.39 -1.52 0.45
CA SER A 28 -11.28 -0.23 -0.24
C SER A 28 -9.88 0.37 -0.05
N TYR A 29 -9.49 1.26 -0.96
CA TYR A 29 -8.33 2.11 -0.74
C TYR A 29 -8.74 3.30 0.14
N ASN A 30 -8.04 3.48 1.26
CA ASN A 30 -8.18 4.66 2.12
C ASN A 30 -7.20 5.77 1.72
N LYS A 31 -6.01 5.38 1.25
CA LYS A 31 -5.00 6.29 0.70
C LYS A 31 -4.31 5.64 -0.48
N ILE A 32 -4.20 6.37 -1.58
CA ILE A 32 -3.46 5.97 -2.77
C ILE A 32 -2.95 7.22 -3.49
N PRO A 33 -1.69 7.25 -3.95
CA PRO A 33 -1.19 8.38 -4.72
C PRO A 33 -1.81 8.39 -6.12
N THR A 34 -2.06 9.58 -6.65
CA THR A 34 -2.51 9.76 -8.04
C THR A 34 -1.35 9.80 -9.02
N ASN A 35 -0.16 10.16 -8.54
CA ASN A 35 1.06 10.27 -9.32
C ASN A 35 2.27 9.79 -8.52
N VAL A 36 3.21 9.15 -9.18
CA VAL A 36 4.46 8.66 -8.59
C VAL A 36 5.64 8.91 -9.54
N TYR A 37 6.84 8.93 -8.98
CA TYR A 37 8.08 9.17 -9.70
C TYR A 37 9.02 7.98 -9.62
N LYS A 38 10.03 7.96 -10.48
CA LYS A 38 11.08 6.95 -10.45
C LYS A 38 11.77 6.90 -9.08
N ASN A 39 11.93 5.69 -8.55
CA ASN A 39 12.54 5.42 -7.24
C ASN A 39 11.81 6.02 -6.03
N GLN A 40 10.71 6.71 -6.22
CA GLN A 40 9.91 7.20 -5.09
C GLN A 40 9.36 6.03 -4.27
N LYS A 41 9.51 6.14 -2.95
CA LYS A 41 8.76 5.34 -1.97
C LYS A 41 7.42 6.02 -1.73
N PHE A 42 6.34 5.27 -1.79
CA PHE A 42 5.01 5.80 -1.49
C PHE A 42 4.17 4.80 -0.69
N GLU A 43 3.20 5.33 0.02
CA GLU A 43 2.30 4.59 0.88
C GLU A 43 0.94 4.37 0.21
N VAL A 44 0.40 3.16 0.41
CA VAL A 44 -0.98 2.81 0.08
C VAL A 44 -1.63 2.25 1.34
N ILE A 45 -2.75 2.84 1.75
CA ILE A 45 -3.52 2.36 2.90
C ILE A 45 -4.74 1.62 2.38
N VAL A 46 -4.84 0.35 2.77
CA VAL A 46 -5.99 -0.51 2.47
C VAL A 46 -6.85 -0.63 3.70
N LYS A 47 -8.15 -0.44 3.53
CA LYS A 47 -9.18 -0.59 4.55
C LYS A 47 -9.97 -1.86 4.28
N ALA A 48 -10.17 -2.67 5.32
CA ALA A 48 -11.05 -3.84 5.32
C ALA A 48 -12.20 -3.62 6.30
N LEU A 49 -13.43 -3.78 5.81
CA LEU A 49 -14.64 -3.86 6.62
C LEU A 49 -15.05 -5.32 6.73
N ILE A 50 -15.24 -5.82 7.96
CA ILE A 50 -15.57 -7.20 8.26
C ILE A 50 -16.91 -7.25 8.96
N THR A 51 -17.84 -8.04 8.42
CA THR A 51 -19.23 -8.14 8.91
C THR A 51 -19.52 -9.41 9.72
N THR A 52 -18.48 -10.14 10.13
CA THR A 52 -18.58 -11.32 10.99
C THR A 52 -17.64 -11.21 12.17
N ASP A 53 -18.05 -11.71 13.33
CA ASP A 53 -17.21 -11.78 14.53
C ASP A 53 -16.38 -13.08 14.59
N ASN A 54 -16.68 -14.06 13.74
CA ASN A 54 -16.04 -15.38 13.74
C ASN A 54 -14.86 -15.40 12.74
N PHE A 55 -13.78 -14.68 13.03
CA PHE A 55 -12.54 -14.76 12.27
C PHE A 55 -11.34 -14.61 13.19
N ASP A 56 -10.20 -15.12 12.74
CA ASP A 56 -8.95 -15.13 13.49
C ASP A 56 -7.92 -14.18 12.86
N GLU A 57 -7.87 -14.11 11.51
CA GLU A 57 -6.79 -13.46 10.79
C GLU A 57 -7.23 -12.89 9.43
N LEU A 58 -6.57 -11.80 9.02
CA LEU A 58 -6.55 -11.29 7.66
C LEU A 58 -5.20 -11.58 7.01
N SER A 59 -5.22 -12.35 5.93
CA SER A 59 -4.01 -12.72 5.17
C SER A 59 -4.00 -12.01 3.83
N THR A 60 -2.90 -11.31 3.51
CA THR A 60 -2.75 -10.55 2.26
C THR A 60 -1.80 -11.24 1.30
N SER A 61 -2.16 -11.23 0.03
CA SER A 61 -1.29 -11.60 -1.08
C SER A 61 -1.41 -10.61 -2.22
N PHE A 62 -0.37 -10.53 -3.04
CA PHE A 62 -0.28 -9.60 -4.16
C PHE A 62 -0.18 -10.39 -5.45
N SER A 63 -0.94 -9.96 -6.47
CA SER A 63 -0.85 -10.53 -7.81
C SER A 63 0.33 -9.99 -8.60
N ASN A 64 0.45 -10.42 -9.84
CA ASN A 64 1.53 -10.06 -10.73
C ASN A 64 1.78 -8.55 -10.83
N SER A 65 2.94 -8.13 -10.39
CA SER A 65 3.44 -6.77 -10.51
C SER A 65 4.71 -6.75 -11.36
N SER A 66 4.99 -5.64 -12.01
CA SER A 66 6.23 -5.43 -12.76
C SER A 66 6.76 -4.02 -12.54
N ASN A 67 8.08 -3.88 -12.49
CA ASN A 67 8.77 -2.60 -12.30
C ASN A 67 8.35 -1.80 -11.04
N ILE A 68 7.82 -2.51 -10.04
CA ILE A 68 7.46 -2.00 -8.72
C ILE A 68 7.89 -3.01 -7.66
N THR A 69 8.32 -2.53 -6.51
CA THR A 69 8.70 -3.37 -5.37
C THR A 69 7.77 -3.08 -4.21
N ILE A 70 7.29 -4.12 -3.53
CA ILE A 70 6.54 -4.02 -2.28
C ILE A 70 7.56 -4.15 -1.16
N LEU A 71 7.67 -3.13 -0.32
CA LEU A 71 8.72 -3.05 0.70
C LEU A 71 8.36 -3.81 1.99
N ASN A 72 7.06 -3.92 2.30
CA ASN A 72 6.55 -4.59 3.50
C ASN A 72 5.34 -5.51 3.23
N PRO A 73 5.47 -6.54 2.38
CA PRO A 73 4.34 -7.37 1.93
C PRO A 73 3.65 -8.16 3.06
N LYS A 74 4.33 -8.32 4.21
CA LYS A 74 3.84 -9.04 5.38
C LYS A 74 3.42 -8.11 6.53
N ASN A 75 3.11 -6.84 6.24
CA ASN A 75 2.69 -5.91 7.28
C ASN A 75 1.40 -6.41 7.94
N PRO A 76 1.28 -6.40 9.28
CA PRO A 76 0.08 -6.86 9.97
C PRO A 76 -1.08 -5.88 9.82
N TRP A 77 -2.30 -6.40 9.80
CA TRP A 77 -3.51 -5.61 9.86
C TRP A 77 -3.71 -5.01 11.25
N ARG A 78 -4.05 -3.74 11.30
CA ARG A 78 -4.33 -3.01 12.53
C ARG A 78 -5.82 -2.72 12.64
N LYS A 79 -6.43 -3.11 13.76
CA LYS A 79 -7.82 -2.77 14.07
C LYS A 79 -7.94 -1.26 14.35
N VAL A 80 -8.85 -0.58 13.65
CA VAL A 80 -9.11 0.87 13.80
C VAL A 80 -10.48 1.17 14.37
N SER A 81 -11.45 0.25 14.21
CA SER A 81 -12.76 0.27 14.87
C SER A 81 -13.27 -1.16 15.05
N ASN A 82 -14.51 -1.35 15.54
CA ASN A 82 -15.06 -2.67 15.86
C ASN A 82 -15.01 -3.65 14.68
N ASP A 83 -15.33 -3.19 13.49
CA ASP A 83 -15.47 -3.95 12.26
C ASP A 83 -14.49 -3.55 11.17
N THR A 84 -13.59 -2.60 11.45
CA THR A 84 -12.69 -1.99 10.47
C THR A 84 -11.23 -2.25 10.82
N TYR A 85 -10.48 -2.66 9.81
CA TYR A 85 -9.03 -2.88 9.87
C TYR A 85 -8.33 -2.09 8.77
N GLU A 86 -7.11 -1.66 9.04
CA GLU A 86 -6.25 -0.99 8.06
C GLU A 86 -4.89 -1.66 7.98
N ASN A 87 -4.32 -1.61 6.78
CA ASN A 87 -2.94 -2.01 6.55
C ASN A 87 -2.24 -1.01 5.63
N ASN A 88 -1.03 -0.65 5.99
CA ASN A 88 -0.21 0.31 5.28
C ASN A 88 0.88 -0.43 4.50
N TYR A 89 0.81 -0.38 3.19
CA TYR A 89 1.81 -0.97 2.30
C TYR A 89 2.67 0.11 1.67
N TYR A 90 3.97 -0.13 1.65
CA TYR A 90 4.94 0.75 1.02
C TYR A 90 5.44 0.15 -0.29
N PHE A 91 5.49 0.96 -1.32
CA PHE A 91 5.90 0.59 -2.66
C PHE A 91 7.03 1.49 -3.14
N LYS A 92 7.86 0.95 -4.05
CA LYS A 92 8.91 1.70 -4.76
C LYS A 92 8.81 1.39 -6.25
N VAL A 93 8.58 2.41 -7.09
CA VAL A 93 8.53 2.28 -8.54
C VAL A 93 9.93 2.31 -9.12
N LYS A 94 10.25 1.36 -9.99
CA LYS A 94 11.55 1.27 -10.66
C LYS A 94 11.55 1.97 -12.01
N GLN A 95 10.45 1.87 -12.77
CA GLN A 95 10.33 2.39 -14.13
C GLN A 95 8.90 2.81 -14.43
N GLY A 96 8.71 3.69 -15.42
CA GLY A 96 7.42 4.26 -15.80
C GLY A 96 6.38 3.27 -16.35
N ASN A 97 6.82 2.15 -16.92
CA ASN A 97 5.94 1.06 -17.36
C ASN A 97 5.65 0.04 -16.24
N PHE A 98 5.51 0.50 -15.02
CA PHE A 98 5.18 -0.37 -13.91
C PHE A 98 3.72 -0.86 -13.96
N LYS A 99 3.52 -2.06 -13.44
CA LYS A 99 2.20 -2.63 -13.18
C LYS A 99 2.00 -2.73 -11.68
N PHE A 100 1.02 -1.99 -11.15
CA PHE A 100 0.63 -2.10 -9.75
C PHE A 100 -0.07 -3.46 -9.52
N PRO A 101 0.20 -4.17 -8.41
CA PRO A 101 -0.46 -5.45 -8.13
C PRO A 101 -1.92 -5.26 -7.73
N ASP A 102 -2.74 -6.27 -8.03
CA ASP A 102 -4.00 -6.43 -7.30
C ASP A 102 -3.68 -6.89 -5.89
N ILE A 103 -4.48 -6.46 -4.93
CA ILE A 103 -4.34 -6.84 -3.53
C ILE A 103 -5.46 -7.82 -3.18
N ASN A 104 -5.08 -9.06 -2.87
CA ASN A 104 -6.02 -10.10 -2.45
C ASN A 104 -5.92 -10.27 -0.95
N VAL A 105 -7.06 -10.24 -0.27
CA VAL A 105 -7.14 -10.44 1.18
C VAL A 105 -8.09 -11.59 1.47
N LYS A 106 -7.62 -12.53 2.28
CA LYS A 106 -8.40 -13.65 2.81
C LYS A 106 -8.78 -13.38 4.24
N LEU A 107 -10.04 -13.63 4.56
CA LEU A 107 -10.55 -13.68 5.91
C LEU A 107 -10.50 -15.15 6.37
N LEU A 108 -9.74 -15.43 7.41
CA LEU A 108 -9.51 -16.78 7.93
C LEU A 108 -10.17 -16.93 9.31
N GLY A 109 -10.74 -18.10 9.59
CA GLY A 109 -11.30 -18.43 10.89
C GLY A 109 -11.46 -19.94 11.06
N GLY A 110 -11.18 -20.46 12.25
CA GLY A 110 -11.23 -21.90 12.52
C GLY A 110 -10.32 -22.74 11.65
N GLY A 111 -9.20 -22.18 11.16
CA GLY A 111 -8.27 -22.85 10.25
C GLY A 111 -8.72 -22.93 8.78
N SER A 112 -9.80 -22.26 8.42
CA SER A 112 -10.38 -22.29 7.06
C SER A 112 -10.56 -20.87 6.50
N GLU A 113 -10.68 -20.76 5.16
CA GLU A 113 -11.05 -19.52 4.49
C GLU A 113 -12.56 -19.28 4.65
N ILE A 114 -12.92 -18.13 5.24
CA ILE A 114 -14.31 -17.69 5.40
C ILE A 114 -14.75 -16.89 4.19
N ASP A 115 -13.88 -15.97 3.72
CA ASP A 115 -14.18 -15.09 2.59
C ASP A 115 -12.87 -14.63 1.93
N ILE A 116 -12.96 -14.23 0.68
CA ILE A 116 -11.85 -13.62 -0.07
C ILE A 116 -12.35 -12.36 -0.79
N SER A 117 -11.56 -11.31 -0.74
CA SER A 117 -11.83 -10.09 -1.47
C SER A 117 -10.60 -9.59 -2.20
N GLN A 118 -10.81 -8.96 -3.34
CA GLN A 118 -9.74 -8.42 -4.19
C GLN A 118 -9.98 -6.93 -4.44
N LEU A 119 -8.91 -6.15 -4.27
CA LEU A 119 -8.82 -4.80 -4.79
C LEU A 119 -8.09 -4.83 -6.12
N GLN A 120 -8.78 -4.37 -7.16
CA GLN A 120 -8.20 -4.16 -8.48
C GLN A 120 -7.10 -3.11 -8.41
N ALA A 121 -6.04 -3.32 -9.21
CA ALA A 121 -4.97 -2.35 -9.34
C ALA A 121 -5.51 -0.98 -9.77
N PRO A 122 -5.19 0.10 -9.03
CA PRO A 122 -5.63 1.44 -9.40
C PRO A 122 -4.80 1.99 -10.56
N THR A 123 -5.33 3.02 -11.21
CA THR A 123 -4.56 3.78 -12.19
C THR A 123 -3.72 4.83 -11.47
N ILE A 124 -2.41 4.63 -11.44
CA ILE A 124 -1.45 5.59 -10.89
C ILE A 124 -0.62 6.14 -12.04
N LYS A 125 -0.53 7.46 -12.16
CA LYS A 125 0.30 8.11 -13.17
C LYS A 125 1.78 8.03 -12.78
N TYR A 126 2.64 7.86 -13.78
CA TYR A 126 4.08 8.00 -13.60
C TYR A 126 4.53 9.33 -14.19
N SER A 127 5.34 10.05 -13.44
CA SER A 127 6.02 11.25 -13.92
C SER A 127 7.52 11.04 -13.87
N ASP A 128 8.19 11.42 -14.93
CA ASP A 128 9.64 11.50 -14.92
C ASP A 128 10.02 12.87 -14.36
N VAL A 129 10.91 12.87 -13.37
CA VAL A 129 11.58 14.11 -12.99
C VAL A 129 12.58 14.36 -14.09
N GLY A 130 12.30 15.32 -14.95
CA GLY A 130 13.19 15.71 -16.03
C GLY A 130 14.63 15.88 -15.50
N LYS A 131 15.63 15.79 -16.36
CA LYS A 131 17.01 16.01 -15.97
C LYS A 131 17.12 17.33 -15.23
N GLY A 132 17.02 17.24 -13.89
CA GLY A 132 17.21 18.37 -13.01
C GLY A 132 18.66 18.87 -13.10
N ASP A 133 18.88 20.05 -12.59
CA ASP A 133 20.22 20.57 -12.35
C ASP A 133 21.06 19.51 -11.62
N GLU A 134 22.31 19.31 -12.01
CA GLU A 134 23.22 18.34 -11.39
C GLU A 134 23.42 18.56 -9.88
N ARG A 135 22.98 19.70 -9.37
CA ARG A 135 22.95 20.04 -7.94
C ARG A 135 21.85 19.32 -7.14
N PHE A 136 20.85 18.76 -7.80
CA PHE A 136 19.79 18.01 -7.10
C PHE A 136 20.24 16.58 -6.80
N SER A 137 20.00 16.14 -5.58
CA SER A 137 20.31 14.77 -5.11
C SER A 137 19.49 13.67 -5.79
N GLY A 138 18.45 14.03 -6.56
CA GLY A 138 17.54 13.06 -7.20
C GLY A 138 16.60 12.37 -6.23
N VAL A 139 16.53 12.81 -4.97
CA VAL A 139 15.57 12.28 -3.98
C VAL A 139 14.22 12.97 -4.17
N ILE A 140 13.19 12.15 -4.24
CA ILE A 140 11.80 12.60 -4.29
C ILE A 140 11.12 12.20 -2.98
N ALA A 141 10.48 13.16 -2.34
CA ALA A 141 9.78 12.99 -1.08
C ALA A 141 8.42 13.70 -1.15
N ASP A 142 7.48 13.28 -0.31
CA ASP A 142 6.25 14.04 -0.06
C ASP A 142 6.55 15.28 0.78
N ASP A 143 7.53 15.16 1.67
CA ASP A 143 8.06 16.26 2.46
C ASP A 143 9.54 16.04 2.79
N PHE A 144 10.28 17.11 2.92
CA PHE A 144 11.73 17.06 3.12
C PHE A 144 12.18 18.17 4.07
N PHE A 145 12.80 17.78 5.16
CA PHE A 145 13.34 18.69 6.15
C PHE A 145 14.84 18.54 6.23
N LEU A 146 15.53 19.65 6.18
CA LEU A 146 16.97 19.72 6.37
C LEU A 146 17.29 20.74 7.45
N LYS A 147 18.02 20.31 8.47
CA LYS A 147 18.49 21.16 9.55
C LYS A 147 20.00 20.98 9.72
N ALA A 148 20.71 22.06 9.60
CA ALA A 148 22.14 22.10 9.88
C ALA A 148 22.43 22.91 11.13
N TYR A 149 23.29 22.40 12.02
CA TYR A 149 23.72 23.12 13.22
C TYR A 149 25.14 22.74 13.63
N LYS A 150 25.83 23.71 14.19
CA LYS A 150 27.17 23.56 14.72
C LYS A 150 27.10 23.15 16.18
N THR A 151 27.66 22.00 16.53
CA THR A 151 27.54 21.47 17.89
C THR A 151 28.67 21.92 18.79
N LYS A 152 29.91 21.84 18.34
CA LYS A 152 31.09 22.12 19.15
C LYS A 152 32.29 22.49 18.27
N GLN A 153 33.05 23.46 18.74
CA GLN A 153 34.36 23.75 18.17
C GLN A 153 35.39 22.79 18.78
N TYR A 154 36.09 22.02 17.96
CA TYR A 154 37.11 21.07 18.42
C TYR A 154 38.41 21.74 18.68
N ASN A 155 38.80 22.68 17.84
CA ASN A 155 39.98 23.51 17.96
C ASN A 155 39.71 24.87 17.29
N ASN A 156 40.73 25.70 17.15
CA ASN A 156 40.60 27.04 16.58
C ASN A 156 40.14 27.06 15.12
N ASN A 157 40.32 25.94 14.39
CA ASN A 157 40.10 25.87 12.95
C ASN A 157 39.09 24.78 12.55
N GLU A 158 38.62 23.93 13.49
CA GLU A 158 37.74 22.81 13.19
C GLU A 158 36.49 22.83 14.03
N ALA A 159 35.34 22.59 13.40
CA ALA A 159 34.07 22.47 14.09
C ALA A 159 33.24 21.33 13.52
N LEU A 160 32.49 20.64 14.37
CA LEU A 160 31.54 19.65 13.93
C LEU A 160 30.27 20.33 13.50
N THR A 161 29.86 20.12 12.27
CA THR A 161 28.53 20.46 11.77
C THR A 161 27.72 19.19 11.66
N ILE A 162 26.55 19.15 12.27
CA ILE A 162 25.58 18.07 12.14
C ILE A 162 24.49 18.53 11.16
N ILE A 163 24.18 17.66 10.21
CA ILE A 163 23.09 17.88 9.26
C ILE A 163 22.09 16.76 9.47
N ASP A 164 20.92 17.12 10.02
CA ASP A 164 19.80 16.22 10.15
C ASP A 164 18.97 16.28 8.85
N VAL A 165 18.69 15.13 8.28
CA VAL A 165 17.83 14.99 7.10
C VAL A 165 16.66 14.11 7.48
N ASP A 166 15.46 14.65 7.36
CA ASP A 166 14.22 13.92 7.55
C ASP A 166 13.36 14.05 6.29
N ALA A 167 12.75 12.96 5.86
CA ALA A 167 11.97 12.95 4.64
C ALA A 167 10.81 11.95 4.72
N ILE A 168 9.62 12.39 4.30
CA ILE A 168 8.42 11.58 4.28
C ILE A 168 8.24 10.95 2.91
N ASN A 169 8.04 9.60 2.88
CA ASN A 169 7.84 8.82 1.65
C ASN A 169 8.97 9.00 0.63
N ALA A 170 10.20 9.10 1.11
CA ALA A 170 11.40 9.22 0.29
C ALA A 170 12.23 7.94 0.30
N ASN A 171 13.03 7.77 -0.73
CA ASN A 171 14.19 6.88 -0.71
C ASN A 171 15.45 7.71 -0.54
N LEU A 172 16.08 7.63 0.62
CA LEU A 172 17.32 8.35 0.92
C LEU A 172 18.59 7.57 0.57
N GLU A 173 18.49 6.35 0.01
CA GLU A 173 19.64 5.53 -0.38
C GLU A 173 20.57 6.24 -1.38
N ASP A 174 19.98 7.05 -2.26
CA ASP A 174 20.71 7.82 -3.27
C ASP A 174 21.01 9.26 -2.83
N PHE A 175 20.66 9.63 -1.59
CA PHE A 175 20.93 10.95 -1.07
C PHE A 175 22.43 11.16 -0.83
N LYS A 176 22.98 12.19 -1.42
CA LYS A 176 24.38 12.60 -1.20
C LYS A 176 24.43 14.10 -0.96
N LEU A 177 25.10 14.49 0.11
CA LEU A 177 25.55 15.86 0.24
C LEU A 177 26.76 16.02 -0.70
N LYS A 178 26.67 16.94 -1.64
CA LYS A 178 27.83 17.36 -2.40
C LYS A 178 28.75 18.16 -1.48
N ASP A 179 30.06 18.02 -1.69
CA ASP A 179 31.03 18.84 -0.97
C ASP A 179 30.70 20.31 -1.20
N ILE A 180 30.53 21.03 -0.11
CA ILE A 180 30.38 22.48 -0.14
C ILE A 180 31.81 22.99 -0.30
N GLU A 181 32.20 23.40 -1.50
CA GLU A 181 33.43 24.15 -1.70
C GLU A 181 33.29 25.47 -0.95
N GLU A 182 34.25 25.75 -0.07
CA GLU A 182 34.39 27.01 0.66
C GLU A 182 34.73 28.18 -0.28
#